data_472bd914f3523a2cb7e720370a1d6062
#
_entry.id   472bd914f3523a2cb7e720370a1d6062
#
_cell.length_a   1.000
_cell.length_b   1.000
_cell.length_c   1.000
_cell.angle_alpha   90.00
_cell.angle_beta   90.00
_cell.angle_gamma   90.00
#
_symmetry.space_group_name_H-M   'P 1'
#
loop_
_entity.id
_entity.type
_entity.pdbx_description
1 polymer ?
#
loop_
_entity_poly.entity_id
_entity_poly.type
_entity_poly.pdbx_seq_one_letter_code
_entity_poly.pdbx_strand_id
1 'polypeptide(L)'
;MKECLVNGEISTLVETSNRGLNYGDGLFETLLVSNGRPRRWQAHMDRLGIGCERLGMTMPPQSILLREVQTVSAGMTDAVVKIVIVRGGQGRGYMPGAGENPVRVVSAHHYPDGVAELVRKGVRARICELRLGIQPALGGIKHLNRLEQVLASAEIREAGVDEGILLDREEHVVSAIAANIFLVIEDRLLTPRLDLCGVRGVVRSHILADFGARCEQRRITPDMLHEAAEVFICNTVKGIVPVTAIDDYQFEIGPVTRELQTWLLEGARKI
;
A
#
# COMPACT_ATOMS: atom_id res chain seq x y z
N MET A 1 -12.32 11.09 -11.60
CA MET A 1 -12.98 9.79 -11.36
C MET A 1 -13.93 9.57 -12.54
N LYS A 2 -13.65 8.61 -13.39
CA LYS A 2 -14.51 8.38 -14.58
C LYS A 2 -15.75 7.55 -14.25
N GLU A 3 -15.59 6.51 -13.46
CA GLU A 3 -16.70 5.66 -13.03
C GLU A 3 -16.44 5.12 -11.63
N CYS A 4 -17.51 4.95 -10.88
CA CYS A 4 -17.51 4.32 -9.57
C CYS A 4 -18.67 3.34 -9.50
N LEU A 5 -18.41 2.13 -9.03
CA LEU A 5 -19.43 1.12 -8.77
C LEU A 5 -19.59 0.92 -7.27
N VAL A 6 -20.84 0.87 -6.83
CA VAL A 6 -21.23 0.41 -5.50
C VAL A 6 -22.05 -0.87 -5.68
N ASN A 7 -21.53 -2.00 -5.18
CA ASN A 7 -22.10 -3.34 -5.36
C ASN A 7 -22.38 -3.74 -6.82
N GLY A 8 -21.59 -3.22 -7.76
CA GLY A 8 -21.71 -3.48 -9.19
C GLY A 8 -22.58 -2.50 -9.97
N GLU A 9 -23.27 -1.58 -9.30
CA GLU A 9 -24.08 -0.54 -9.91
C GLU A 9 -23.33 0.79 -9.98
N ILE A 10 -23.50 1.54 -11.08
CA ILE A 10 -22.91 2.88 -11.21
C ILE A 10 -23.51 3.80 -10.15
N SER A 11 -22.70 4.20 -9.18
CA SER A 11 -23.11 5.05 -8.08
C SER A 11 -21.91 5.73 -7.44
N THR A 12 -22.15 6.93 -6.90
CA THR A 12 -21.20 7.66 -6.03
C THR A 12 -21.73 7.77 -4.60
N LEU A 13 -22.83 7.08 -4.31
CA LEU A 13 -23.53 7.19 -3.02
C LEU A 13 -23.34 5.91 -2.21
N VAL A 14 -23.11 6.08 -0.93
CA VAL A 14 -23.17 5.02 0.09
C VAL A 14 -24.14 5.45 1.18
N GLU A 15 -24.78 4.48 1.82
CA GLU A 15 -25.70 4.76 2.92
C GLU A 15 -24.98 5.38 4.11
N THR A 16 -25.64 6.29 4.83
CA THR A 16 -25.10 6.92 6.04
C THR A 16 -24.87 5.94 7.18
N SER A 17 -25.54 4.78 7.16
CA SER A 17 -25.34 3.65 8.09
C SER A 17 -24.10 2.81 7.76
N ASN A 18 -23.40 3.08 6.63
CA ASN A 18 -22.25 2.31 6.19
C ASN A 18 -21.16 2.26 7.27
N ARG A 19 -20.74 1.05 7.65
CA ARG A 19 -19.79 0.83 8.72
C ARG A 19 -18.36 1.30 8.37
N GLY A 20 -18.02 1.31 7.10
CA GLY A 20 -16.75 1.90 6.63
C GLY A 20 -16.70 3.40 6.85
N LEU A 21 -17.85 4.10 6.62
CA LEU A 21 -17.98 5.52 6.87
C LEU A 21 -17.94 5.82 8.39
N ASN A 22 -18.66 5.03 9.20
CA ASN A 22 -18.83 5.33 10.63
C ASN A 22 -17.66 4.84 11.50
N TYR A 23 -16.99 3.74 11.12
CA TYR A 23 -15.98 3.07 11.97
C TYR A 23 -14.68 2.74 11.24
N GLY A 24 -14.58 2.95 9.92
CA GLY A 24 -13.49 2.41 9.14
C GLY A 24 -13.45 0.87 9.12
N ASP A 25 -14.63 0.21 9.33
CA ASP A 25 -14.76 -1.25 9.40
C ASP A 25 -14.70 -1.86 7.99
N GLY A 26 -13.49 -1.99 7.47
CA GLY A 26 -13.25 -2.49 6.14
C GLY A 26 -11.79 -2.45 5.71
N LEU A 27 -11.58 -2.88 4.48
CA LEU A 27 -10.30 -3.06 3.83
C LEU A 27 -10.29 -2.35 2.48
N PHE A 28 -9.11 -2.10 1.95
CA PHE A 28 -9.00 -1.59 0.59
C PHE A 28 -7.78 -2.12 -0.14
N GLU A 29 -7.90 -2.20 -1.45
CA GLU A 29 -6.81 -2.45 -2.37
C GLU A 29 -6.63 -1.27 -3.31
N THR A 30 -5.41 -1.08 -3.78
CA THR A 30 -5.07 -0.11 -4.81
C THR A 30 -4.14 -0.80 -5.78
N LEU A 31 -4.57 -0.96 -7.02
CA LEU A 31 -3.85 -1.71 -8.03
C LEU A 31 -3.74 -0.93 -9.33
N LEU A 32 -2.67 -1.20 -10.05
CA LEU A 32 -2.47 -0.71 -11.41
C LEU A 32 -3.19 -1.63 -12.39
N VAL A 33 -3.98 -1.08 -13.28
CA VAL A 33 -4.55 -1.77 -14.43
C VAL A 33 -3.88 -1.22 -15.68
N SER A 34 -3.25 -2.07 -16.47
CA SER A 34 -2.61 -1.68 -17.72
C SER A 34 -3.24 -2.46 -18.88
N ASN A 35 -3.70 -1.74 -19.91
CA ASN A 35 -4.37 -2.34 -21.07
C ASN A 35 -5.48 -3.32 -20.67
N GLY A 36 -6.32 -2.94 -19.70
CA GLY A 36 -7.45 -3.73 -19.19
C GLY A 36 -7.06 -4.92 -18.30
N ARG A 37 -5.76 -5.08 -17.98
CA ARG A 37 -5.27 -6.18 -17.14
C ARG A 37 -4.80 -5.67 -15.77
N PRO A 38 -5.43 -6.07 -14.66
CA PRO A 38 -4.98 -5.71 -13.34
C PRO A 38 -3.65 -6.40 -13.02
N ARG A 39 -2.65 -5.61 -12.66
CA ARG A 39 -1.31 -6.09 -12.33
C ARG A 39 -1.29 -6.77 -10.97
N ARG A 40 -0.63 -7.91 -10.87
CA ARG A 40 -0.47 -8.68 -9.62
C ARG A 40 -1.80 -9.01 -8.94
N TRP A 41 -2.82 -9.30 -9.75
CA TRP A 41 -4.18 -9.53 -9.27
C TRP A 41 -4.25 -10.52 -8.11
N GLN A 42 -3.65 -11.70 -8.28
CA GLN A 42 -3.72 -12.75 -7.26
C GLN A 42 -3.12 -12.29 -5.92
N ALA A 43 -1.98 -11.64 -5.92
CA ALA A 43 -1.35 -11.15 -4.70
C ALA A 43 -2.18 -10.06 -3.98
N HIS A 44 -2.93 -9.24 -4.73
CA HIS A 44 -3.90 -8.30 -4.16
C HIS A 44 -5.07 -9.05 -3.52
N MET A 45 -5.59 -10.08 -4.20
CA MET A 45 -6.71 -10.87 -3.68
C MET A 45 -6.31 -11.72 -2.46
N ASP A 46 -5.11 -12.26 -2.45
CA ASP A 46 -4.56 -12.99 -1.29
C ASP A 46 -4.45 -12.07 -0.07
N ARG A 47 -3.91 -10.86 -0.24
CA ARG A 47 -3.84 -9.87 0.85
C ARG A 47 -5.21 -9.43 1.33
N LEU A 48 -6.14 -9.18 0.42
CA LEU A 48 -7.52 -8.85 0.76
C LEU A 48 -8.20 -10.00 1.53
N GLY A 49 -7.99 -11.25 1.10
CA GLY A 49 -8.50 -12.45 1.76
C GLY A 49 -7.98 -12.58 3.19
N ILE A 50 -6.66 -12.43 3.39
CA ILE A 50 -6.05 -12.43 4.74
C ILE A 50 -6.66 -11.32 5.61
N GLY A 51 -6.90 -10.14 5.05
CA GLY A 51 -7.55 -9.05 5.77
C GLY A 51 -9.00 -9.37 6.14
N CYS A 52 -9.77 -9.94 5.21
CA CYS A 52 -11.16 -10.37 5.44
C CYS A 52 -11.22 -11.42 6.55
N GLU A 53 -10.37 -12.44 6.49
CA GLU A 53 -10.28 -13.49 7.52
C GLU A 53 -10.00 -12.88 8.89
N ARG A 54 -8.99 -12.00 8.98
CA ARG A 54 -8.59 -11.37 10.25
C ARG A 54 -9.67 -10.48 10.85
N LEU A 55 -10.46 -9.80 10.01
CA LEU A 55 -11.59 -8.98 10.46
C LEU A 55 -12.89 -9.79 10.62
N GLY A 56 -12.90 -11.09 10.32
CA GLY A 56 -14.11 -11.91 10.32
C GLY A 56 -15.15 -11.40 9.30
N MET A 57 -14.70 -11.00 8.11
CA MET A 57 -15.54 -10.53 7.01
C MET A 57 -15.61 -11.57 5.91
N THR A 58 -16.76 -11.68 5.26
CA THR A 58 -16.88 -12.50 4.04
C THR A 58 -16.10 -11.83 2.90
N MET A 59 -15.18 -12.56 2.27
CA MET A 59 -14.50 -12.06 1.07
C MET A 59 -15.44 -12.17 -0.14
N PRO A 60 -15.64 -11.08 -0.91
CA PRO A 60 -16.40 -11.15 -2.14
C PRO A 60 -15.74 -12.10 -3.16
N PRO A 61 -16.52 -12.79 -4.01
CA PRO A 61 -15.97 -13.61 -5.09
C PRO A 61 -15.01 -12.81 -5.97
N GLN A 62 -13.80 -13.33 -6.18
CA GLN A 62 -12.79 -12.66 -7.00
C GLN A 62 -13.26 -12.37 -8.43
N SER A 63 -14.11 -13.24 -9.00
CA SER A 63 -14.69 -13.04 -10.33
C SER A 63 -15.61 -11.81 -10.42
N ILE A 64 -16.30 -11.47 -9.33
CA ILE A 64 -17.11 -10.25 -9.25
C ILE A 64 -16.19 -9.03 -9.19
N LEU A 65 -15.19 -9.03 -8.30
CA LEU A 65 -14.23 -7.94 -8.17
C LEU A 65 -13.47 -7.70 -9.47
N LEU A 66 -13.05 -8.76 -10.16
CA LEU A 66 -12.34 -8.64 -11.43
C LEU A 66 -13.21 -7.95 -12.50
N ARG A 67 -14.48 -8.34 -12.61
CA ARG A 67 -15.44 -7.73 -13.54
C ARG A 67 -15.66 -6.25 -13.22
N GLU A 68 -15.86 -5.92 -11.94
CA GLU A 68 -16.04 -4.54 -11.49
C GLU A 68 -14.78 -3.67 -11.80
N VAL A 69 -13.58 -4.22 -11.56
CA VAL A 69 -12.30 -3.56 -11.92
C VAL A 69 -12.20 -3.31 -13.43
N GLN A 70 -12.51 -4.32 -14.24
CA GLN A 70 -12.51 -4.19 -15.71
C GLN A 70 -13.52 -3.17 -16.21
N THR A 71 -14.71 -3.13 -15.61
CA THR A 71 -15.76 -2.16 -15.95
C THR A 71 -15.31 -0.73 -15.68
N VAL A 72 -14.81 -0.41 -14.46
CA VAL A 72 -14.43 0.97 -14.12
C VAL A 72 -13.18 1.45 -14.86
N SER A 73 -12.31 0.54 -15.30
CA SER A 73 -11.08 0.88 -16.04
C SER A 73 -11.23 0.79 -17.56
N ALA A 74 -12.43 0.50 -18.07
CA ALA A 74 -12.66 0.36 -19.50
C ALA A 74 -12.26 1.63 -20.29
N GLY A 75 -11.52 1.44 -21.39
CA GLY A 75 -11.04 2.54 -22.24
C GLY A 75 -9.88 3.35 -21.65
N MET A 76 -9.28 2.92 -20.54
CA MET A 76 -8.07 3.52 -19.97
C MET A 76 -6.86 2.64 -20.31
N THR A 77 -5.79 3.26 -20.83
CA THR A 77 -4.52 2.56 -21.10
C THR A 77 -3.88 2.13 -19.77
N ASP A 78 -3.75 3.07 -18.84
CA ASP A 78 -3.30 2.83 -17.48
C ASP A 78 -4.26 3.49 -16.49
N ALA A 79 -4.69 2.73 -15.49
CA ALA A 79 -5.58 3.18 -14.45
C ALA A 79 -5.10 2.75 -13.07
N VAL A 80 -5.30 3.59 -12.08
CA VAL A 80 -5.21 3.21 -10.67
C VAL A 80 -6.62 2.89 -10.19
N VAL A 81 -6.87 1.61 -9.91
CA VAL A 81 -8.17 1.16 -9.41
C VAL A 81 -8.09 0.95 -7.91
N LYS A 82 -9.06 1.53 -7.20
CA LYS A 82 -9.26 1.33 -5.76
C LYS A 82 -10.47 0.43 -5.56
N ILE A 83 -10.27 -0.66 -4.83
CA ILE A 83 -11.32 -1.55 -4.32
C ILE A 83 -11.46 -1.28 -2.83
N VAL A 84 -12.65 -0.97 -2.36
CA VAL A 84 -12.97 -0.85 -0.94
C VAL A 84 -14.01 -1.92 -0.59
N ILE A 85 -13.71 -2.69 0.44
CA ILE A 85 -14.62 -3.71 0.98
C ILE A 85 -14.96 -3.31 2.40
N VAL A 86 -16.24 -3.06 2.65
CA VAL A 86 -16.77 -2.67 3.96
C VAL A 86 -17.65 -3.78 4.48
N ARG A 87 -17.57 -4.06 5.77
CA ARG A 87 -18.53 -5.00 6.40
C ARG A 87 -19.96 -4.57 6.10
N GLY A 88 -20.76 -5.50 5.61
CA GLY A 88 -22.20 -5.31 5.42
C GLY A 88 -22.95 -5.20 6.74
N GLY A 89 -24.25 -4.87 6.63
CA GLY A 89 -25.17 -4.83 7.74
C GLY A 89 -25.49 -3.47 8.30
N GLN A 90 -26.66 -3.42 8.91
CA GLN A 90 -27.25 -2.19 9.52
C GLN A 90 -27.15 -2.17 11.05
N GLY A 91 -26.05 -2.71 11.60
CA GLY A 91 -25.84 -2.70 13.05
C GLY A 91 -25.45 -1.32 13.58
N ARG A 92 -26.10 -0.86 14.65
CA ARG A 92 -25.62 0.29 15.44
C ARG A 92 -24.51 -0.16 16.40
N GLY A 93 -23.53 0.72 16.63
CA GLY A 93 -22.42 0.46 17.54
C GLY A 93 -21.36 -0.49 16.95
N TYR A 94 -20.48 -0.97 17.81
CA TYR A 94 -19.28 -1.71 17.40
C TYR A 94 -19.54 -3.18 17.12
N MET A 95 -20.64 -3.76 17.64
CA MET A 95 -20.95 -5.17 17.40
C MET A 95 -21.22 -5.41 15.92
N PRO A 96 -20.42 -6.23 15.24
CA PRO A 96 -20.69 -6.56 13.84
C PRO A 96 -21.86 -7.53 13.73
N GLY A 97 -22.71 -7.35 12.70
CA GLY A 97 -23.70 -8.34 12.30
C GLY A 97 -23.04 -9.65 11.82
N ALA A 98 -23.74 -10.75 11.89
CA ALA A 98 -23.26 -12.05 11.44
C ALA A 98 -23.67 -12.30 9.98
N GLY A 99 -22.69 -12.73 9.14
CA GLY A 99 -22.95 -13.33 7.82
C GLY A 99 -23.48 -12.40 6.73
N GLU A 100 -23.35 -11.10 6.88
CA GLU A 100 -23.85 -10.14 5.90
C GLU A 100 -22.89 -9.97 4.71
N ASN A 101 -23.47 -9.78 3.52
CA ASN A 101 -22.68 -9.52 2.32
C ASN A 101 -21.95 -8.18 2.46
N PRO A 102 -20.63 -8.12 2.18
CA PRO A 102 -19.88 -6.90 2.24
C PRO A 102 -20.32 -5.91 1.16
N VAL A 103 -20.29 -4.62 1.48
CA VAL A 103 -20.44 -3.54 0.51
C VAL A 103 -19.11 -3.37 -0.23
N ARG A 104 -19.17 -3.37 -1.56
CA ARG A 104 -18.03 -3.16 -2.44
C ARG A 104 -18.13 -1.78 -3.08
N VAL A 105 -17.05 -1.02 -3.03
CA VAL A 105 -16.91 0.23 -3.77
C VAL A 105 -15.67 0.12 -4.64
N VAL A 106 -15.84 0.21 -5.96
CA VAL A 106 -14.73 0.10 -6.92
C VAL A 106 -14.69 1.34 -7.78
N SER A 107 -13.53 2.02 -7.80
CA SER A 107 -13.36 3.27 -8.55
C SER A 107 -12.05 3.29 -9.32
N ALA A 108 -12.04 3.93 -10.49
CA ALA A 108 -10.86 4.12 -11.32
C ALA A 108 -10.43 5.59 -11.34
N HIS A 109 -9.12 5.78 -11.35
CA HIS A 109 -8.44 7.07 -11.43
C HIS A 109 -7.36 7.00 -12.50
N HIS A 110 -7.01 8.13 -13.10
CA HIS A 110 -5.87 8.20 -14.00
C HIS A 110 -4.58 7.83 -13.28
N TYR A 111 -3.66 7.21 -14.01
CA TYR A 111 -2.30 6.99 -13.50
C TYR A 111 -1.65 8.35 -13.23
N PRO A 112 -0.97 8.54 -12.07
CA PRO A 112 -0.41 9.83 -11.71
C PRO A 112 0.71 10.23 -12.67
N ASP A 113 0.74 11.51 -13.04
CA ASP A 113 1.85 12.09 -13.80
C ASP A 113 3.13 12.14 -12.95
N GLY A 114 4.29 12.19 -13.62
CA GLY A 114 5.58 12.34 -12.97
C GLY A 114 6.16 11.09 -12.29
N VAL A 115 5.45 9.98 -12.23
CA VAL A 115 5.94 8.75 -11.58
C VAL A 115 7.26 8.27 -12.19
N ALA A 116 7.40 8.33 -13.51
CA ALA A 116 8.63 7.93 -14.19
C ALA A 116 9.84 8.78 -13.75
N GLU A 117 9.61 10.06 -13.46
CA GLU A 117 10.65 10.96 -12.95
C GLU A 117 11.03 10.61 -11.51
N LEU A 118 10.05 10.33 -10.65
CA LEU A 118 10.32 9.86 -9.27
C LEU A 118 11.11 8.55 -9.27
N VAL A 119 10.75 7.61 -10.13
CA VAL A 119 11.47 6.33 -10.28
C VAL A 119 12.92 6.55 -10.74
N ARG A 120 13.17 7.55 -11.60
CA ARG A 120 14.49 7.87 -12.12
C ARG A 120 15.34 8.67 -11.16
N LYS A 121 14.79 9.74 -10.57
CA LYS A 121 15.52 10.72 -9.74
C LYS A 121 15.49 10.41 -8.25
N GLY A 122 14.53 9.60 -7.80
CA GLY A 122 14.29 9.36 -6.38
C GLY A 122 13.49 10.48 -5.71
N VAL A 123 13.30 10.34 -4.42
CA VAL A 123 12.56 11.25 -3.54
C VAL A 123 13.41 11.66 -2.35
N ARG A 124 13.15 12.85 -1.82
CA ARG A 124 13.65 13.30 -0.53
C ARG A 124 12.58 13.04 0.53
N ALA A 125 13.00 12.44 1.64
CA ALA A 125 12.11 12.10 2.74
C ALA A 125 12.57 12.76 4.04
N ARG A 126 11.67 12.72 5.04
CA ARG A 126 12.02 13.01 6.43
C ARG A 126 11.40 11.96 7.35
N ILE A 127 11.96 11.78 8.52
CA ILE A 127 11.32 11.04 9.60
C ILE A 127 10.19 11.91 10.16
N CYS A 128 8.94 11.40 10.10
CA CYS A 128 7.78 12.11 10.64
C CYS A 128 7.84 12.18 12.17
N GLU A 129 7.29 13.23 12.74
CA GLU A 129 7.10 13.35 14.19
C GLU A 129 6.01 12.40 14.70
N LEU A 130 4.98 12.17 13.86
CA LEU A 130 3.93 11.22 14.14
C LEU A 130 4.51 9.80 14.32
N ARG A 131 4.01 9.10 15.34
CA ARG A 131 4.30 7.68 15.59
C ARG A 131 3.06 6.82 15.36
N LEU A 132 3.25 5.71 14.62
CA LEU A 132 2.19 4.73 14.39
C LEU A 132 1.84 4.00 15.68
N GLY A 133 0.54 3.80 15.91
CA GLY A 133 0.06 2.96 16.99
C GLY A 133 0.43 1.49 16.77
N ILE A 134 0.84 0.83 17.84
CA ILE A 134 1.12 -0.61 17.86
C ILE A 134 -0.19 -1.36 18.13
N GLN A 135 -0.65 -2.13 17.12
CA GLN A 135 -1.83 -2.97 17.23
C GLN A 135 -1.64 -4.26 16.40
N PRO A 136 -1.14 -5.35 17.03
CA PRO A 136 -0.84 -6.60 16.31
C PRO A 136 -2.04 -7.20 15.58
N ALA A 137 -3.27 -7.01 16.10
CA ALA A 137 -4.49 -7.49 15.43
C ALA A 137 -4.71 -6.83 14.06
N LEU A 138 -4.18 -5.62 13.84
CA LEU A 138 -4.29 -4.86 12.59
C LEU A 138 -2.98 -4.81 11.80
N GLY A 139 -1.87 -5.25 12.40
CA GLY A 139 -0.55 -5.23 11.78
C GLY A 139 -0.51 -6.03 10.48
N GLY A 140 -0.04 -5.42 9.41
CA GLY A 140 0.14 -6.03 8.09
C GLY A 140 -1.07 -5.98 7.17
N ILE A 141 -2.32 -5.80 7.67
CA ILE A 141 -3.52 -5.71 6.82
C ILE A 141 -3.75 -4.26 6.32
N LYS A 142 -4.43 -4.16 5.17
CA LYS A 142 -4.71 -2.86 4.54
C LYS A 142 -6.13 -2.39 4.87
N HIS A 143 -6.36 -2.05 6.16
CA HIS A 143 -7.64 -1.58 6.67
C HIS A 143 -7.91 -0.10 6.36
N LEU A 144 -9.15 0.36 6.52
CA LEU A 144 -9.58 1.72 6.16
C LEU A 144 -9.12 2.81 7.13
N ASN A 145 -8.73 2.49 8.36
CA ASN A 145 -8.28 3.47 9.35
C ASN A 145 -6.89 3.99 8.97
N ARG A 146 -6.83 5.15 8.29
CA ARG A 146 -5.61 5.77 7.73
C ARG A 146 -5.38 7.20 8.21
N LEU A 147 -5.94 7.59 9.37
CA LEU A 147 -5.75 8.94 9.91
C LEU A 147 -4.28 9.24 10.21
N GLU A 148 -3.51 8.27 10.68
CA GLU A 148 -2.06 8.42 10.90
C GLU A 148 -1.35 8.83 9.59
N GLN A 149 -1.67 8.17 8.46
CA GLN A 149 -1.11 8.52 7.16
C GLN A 149 -1.59 9.89 6.66
N VAL A 150 -2.81 10.30 6.97
CA VAL A 150 -3.34 11.64 6.64
C VAL A 150 -2.59 12.72 7.41
N LEU A 151 -2.37 12.54 8.72
CA LEU A 151 -1.61 13.46 9.55
C LEU A 151 -0.15 13.56 9.11
N ALA A 152 0.51 12.43 8.87
CA ALA A 152 1.87 12.41 8.34
C ALA A 152 1.98 13.09 6.96
N SER A 153 0.96 12.92 6.09
CA SER A 153 0.92 13.62 4.80
C SER A 153 0.79 15.14 4.95
N ALA A 154 0.10 15.63 5.97
CA ALA A 154 0.04 17.06 6.27
C ALA A 154 1.41 17.57 6.74
N GLU A 155 2.08 16.81 7.60
CA GLU A 155 3.42 17.12 8.13
C GLU A 155 4.47 17.26 7.00
N ILE A 156 4.53 16.30 6.06
CA ILE A 156 5.49 16.38 4.94
C ILE A 156 5.19 17.53 3.98
N ARG A 157 3.91 17.86 3.79
CA ARG A 157 3.52 19.01 2.96
C ARG A 157 4.03 20.32 3.53
N GLU A 158 3.95 20.51 4.86
CA GLU A 158 4.47 21.68 5.56
C GLU A 158 5.99 21.76 5.49
N ALA A 159 6.66 20.61 5.55
CA ALA A 159 8.11 20.50 5.44
C ALA A 159 8.66 20.66 4.01
N GLY A 160 7.80 20.58 2.98
CA GLY A 160 8.21 20.71 1.57
C GLY A 160 9.09 19.56 1.08
N VAL A 161 8.88 18.34 1.61
CA VAL A 161 9.55 17.12 1.16
C VAL A 161 8.59 16.18 0.44
N ASP A 162 9.14 15.22 -0.32
CA ASP A 162 8.35 14.36 -1.21
C ASP A 162 7.66 13.19 -0.49
N GLU A 163 8.26 12.72 0.64
CA GLU A 163 7.78 11.53 1.33
C GLU A 163 8.10 11.59 2.84
N GLY A 164 7.36 10.83 3.65
CA GLY A 164 7.57 10.70 5.09
C GLY A 164 7.91 9.27 5.48
N ILE A 165 8.88 9.10 6.36
CA ILE A 165 9.22 7.83 6.99
C ILE A 165 8.52 7.76 8.34
N LEU A 166 7.73 6.72 8.54
CA LEU A 166 6.92 6.50 9.74
C LEU A 166 7.62 5.51 10.67
N LEU A 167 7.72 5.90 11.93
CA LEU A 167 8.17 5.04 13.02
C LEU A 167 6.99 4.61 13.88
N ASP A 168 7.14 3.50 14.58
CA ASP A 168 6.21 3.09 15.64
C ASP A 168 6.56 3.76 16.98
N ARG A 169 5.78 3.47 18.03
CA ARG A 169 5.99 4.02 19.37
C ARG A 169 7.23 3.48 20.10
N GLU A 170 7.86 2.45 19.56
CA GLU A 170 9.13 1.90 20.04
C GLU A 170 10.32 2.44 19.22
N GLU A 171 10.10 3.51 18.44
CA GLU A 171 11.09 4.18 17.58
C GLU A 171 11.67 3.27 16.48
N HIS A 172 10.95 2.23 16.05
CA HIS A 172 11.34 1.42 14.90
C HIS A 172 10.74 1.97 13.62
N VAL A 173 11.54 1.99 12.56
CA VAL A 173 11.07 2.31 11.21
C VAL A 173 10.06 1.25 10.74
N VAL A 174 8.91 1.70 10.23
CA VAL A 174 7.82 0.83 9.78
C VAL A 174 7.64 0.90 8.27
N SER A 175 7.48 2.09 7.73
CA SER A 175 7.16 2.29 6.31
C SER A 175 7.35 3.75 5.90
N ALA A 176 7.27 4.04 4.62
CA ALA A 176 6.87 5.36 4.15
C ALA A 176 5.34 5.53 4.31
N ILE A 177 4.81 6.74 4.08
CA ILE A 177 3.36 7.03 4.28
C ILE A 177 2.49 6.09 3.44
N ALA A 178 2.84 5.88 2.17
CA ALA A 178 2.06 5.06 1.24
C ALA A 178 2.87 3.95 0.56
N ALA A 179 4.06 3.60 1.08
CA ALA A 179 4.97 2.62 0.51
C ALA A 179 5.71 1.83 1.59
N ASN A 180 6.19 0.64 1.26
CA ASN A 180 7.14 -0.07 2.11
C ASN A 180 8.56 0.46 1.88
N ILE A 181 9.42 0.30 2.86
CA ILE A 181 10.82 0.73 2.81
C ILE A 181 11.77 -0.47 2.85
N PHE A 182 12.87 -0.36 2.12
CA PHE A 182 14.00 -1.28 2.14
C PHE A 182 15.30 -0.50 2.28
N LEU A 183 16.21 -1.07 3.01
CA LEU A 183 17.59 -0.63 3.16
C LEU A 183 18.51 -1.64 2.48
N VAL A 184 19.55 -1.17 1.82
CA VAL A 184 20.63 -2.01 1.31
C VAL A 184 21.85 -1.80 2.21
N ILE A 185 22.23 -2.84 2.94
CA ILE A 185 23.40 -2.85 3.82
C ILE A 185 24.22 -4.09 3.43
N GLU A 186 25.49 -3.92 3.04
CA GLU A 186 26.38 -5.01 2.61
C GLU A 186 25.74 -5.96 1.57
N ASP A 187 25.10 -5.39 0.54
CA ASP A 187 24.35 -6.11 -0.51
C ASP A 187 23.13 -6.91 -0.04
N ARG A 188 22.75 -6.80 1.22
CA ARG A 188 21.54 -7.40 1.78
C ARG A 188 20.39 -6.40 1.79
N LEU A 189 19.20 -6.92 1.56
CA LEU A 189 17.94 -6.17 1.60
C LEU A 189 17.31 -6.31 2.99
N LEU A 190 17.28 -5.24 3.75
CA LEU A 190 16.59 -5.20 5.02
C LEU A 190 15.25 -4.48 4.88
N THR A 191 14.20 -5.03 5.46
CA THR A 191 12.87 -4.41 5.48
C THR A 191 12.21 -4.58 6.84
N PRO A 192 11.41 -3.60 7.31
CA PRO A 192 10.75 -3.70 8.60
C PRO A 192 9.85 -4.92 8.73
N ARG A 193 9.80 -5.50 9.94
CA ARG A 193 8.73 -6.42 10.32
C ARG A 193 7.42 -5.63 10.45
N LEU A 194 6.36 -6.17 9.88
CA LEU A 194 5.04 -5.54 9.85
C LEU A 194 4.00 -6.39 10.61
N ASP A 195 4.40 -6.90 11.74
CA ASP A 195 3.59 -7.73 12.62
C ASP A 195 2.87 -6.95 13.71
N LEU A 196 3.33 -5.73 14.02
CA LEU A 196 2.74 -4.86 15.04
C LEU A 196 1.90 -3.73 14.44
N CYS A 197 2.31 -3.18 13.30
CA CYS A 197 1.63 -2.11 12.58
C CYS A 197 2.09 -2.10 11.11
N GLY A 198 1.65 -1.11 10.32
CA GLY A 198 1.99 -0.98 8.90
C GLY A 198 1.18 -1.92 8.00
N VAL A 199 1.56 -1.99 6.72
CA VAL A 199 0.88 -2.80 5.69
C VAL A 199 1.89 -3.67 4.95
N ARG A 200 1.63 -4.99 4.87
CA ARG A 200 2.44 -5.91 4.04
C ARG A 200 2.13 -5.68 2.57
N GLY A 201 3.00 -4.88 1.90
CA GLY A 201 2.80 -4.49 0.51
C GLY A 201 2.97 -5.64 -0.47
N VAL A 202 2.22 -5.63 -1.56
CA VAL A 202 2.29 -6.66 -2.62
C VAL A 202 3.67 -6.66 -3.29
N VAL A 203 4.22 -5.49 -3.66
CA VAL A 203 5.57 -5.42 -4.24
C VAL A 203 6.61 -5.90 -3.24
N ARG A 204 6.51 -5.48 -1.97
CA ARG A 204 7.39 -5.98 -0.90
C ARG A 204 7.35 -7.51 -0.79
N SER A 205 6.17 -8.11 -0.85
CA SER A 205 6.01 -9.57 -0.75
C SER A 205 6.67 -10.29 -1.92
N HIS A 206 6.60 -9.75 -3.14
CA HIS A 206 7.29 -10.30 -4.30
C HIS A 206 8.81 -10.18 -4.17
N ILE A 207 9.34 -9.03 -3.71
CA ILE A 207 10.78 -8.87 -3.45
C ILE A 207 11.24 -9.93 -2.43
N LEU A 208 10.50 -10.13 -1.35
CA LEU A 208 10.81 -11.14 -0.33
C LEU A 208 10.77 -12.57 -0.88
N ALA A 209 9.87 -12.86 -1.81
CA ALA A 209 9.76 -14.18 -2.44
C ALA A 209 10.92 -14.46 -3.39
N ASP A 210 11.24 -13.51 -4.29
CA ASP A 210 12.20 -13.72 -5.36
C ASP A 210 13.66 -13.50 -4.92
N PHE A 211 13.88 -12.62 -3.94
CA PHE A 211 15.21 -12.27 -3.40
C PHE A 211 15.40 -12.73 -1.95
N GLY A 212 14.61 -13.70 -1.48
CA GLY A 212 14.58 -14.15 -0.09
C GLY A 212 15.92 -14.47 0.53
N ALA A 213 16.86 -15.07 -0.26
CA ALA A 213 18.23 -15.36 0.20
C ALA A 213 19.04 -14.09 0.57
N ARG A 214 18.71 -12.93 -0.02
CA ARG A 214 19.33 -11.63 0.25
C ARG A 214 18.48 -10.76 1.19
N CYS A 215 17.26 -11.19 1.55
CA CYS A 215 16.30 -10.38 2.30
C CYS A 215 16.25 -10.77 3.78
N GLU A 216 16.18 -9.76 4.64
CA GLU A 216 15.97 -9.94 6.06
C GLU A 216 14.82 -9.03 6.54
N GLN A 217 13.88 -9.61 7.28
CA GLN A 217 12.81 -8.87 7.96
C GLN A 217 13.16 -8.70 9.43
N ARG A 218 13.41 -7.47 9.86
CA ARG A 218 13.83 -7.18 11.24
C ARG A 218 13.24 -5.87 11.77
N ARG A 219 13.38 -5.60 13.05
CA ARG A 219 13.18 -4.25 13.61
C ARG A 219 14.31 -3.36 13.09
N ILE A 220 13.97 -2.24 12.48
CA ILE A 220 14.93 -1.28 11.92
C ILE A 220 14.89 -0.03 12.79
N THR A 221 16.03 0.35 13.34
CA THR A 221 16.18 1.61 14.08
C THR A 221 16.56 2.75 13.13
N PRO A 222 16.34 4.02 13.50
CA PRO A 222 16.82 5.16 12.70
C PRO A 222 18.32 5.11 12.43
N ASP A 223 19.14 4.63 13.38
CA ASP A 223 20.59 4.52 13.19
C ASP A 223 20.97 3.61 12.03
N MET A 224 20.20 2.55 11.80
CA MET A 224 20.43 1.64 10.66
C MET A 224 20.15 2.31 9.29
N LEU A 225 19.37 3.39 9.24
CA LEU A 225 19.22 4.17 8.00
C LEU A 225 20.56 4.80 7.60
N HIS A 226 21.38 5.19 8.57
CA HIS A 226 22.68 5.79 8.35
C HIS A 226 23.73 4.80 7.82
N GLU A 227 23.56 3.51 8.11
CA GLU A 227 24.45 2.43 7.65
C GLU A 227 24.11 1.98 6.21
N ALA A 228 22.94 2.40 5.68
CA ALA A 228 22.48 1.95 4.39
C ALA A 228 23.25 2.62 3.23
N ALA A 229 23.75 1.82 2.30
CA ALA A 229 24.31 2.31 1.05
C ALA A 229 23.23 2.82 0.10
N GLU A 230 22.07 2.16 0.09
CA GLU A 230 20.90 2.55 -0.70
C GLU A 230 19.65 2.43 0.16
N VAL A 231 18.70 3.33 -0.06
CA VAL A 231 17.34 3.25 0.48
C VAL A 231 16.35 3.37 -0.66
N PHE A 232 15.33 2.54 -0.66
CA PHE A 232 14.22 2.68 -1.59
C PHE A 232 12.88 2.37 -0.94
N ILE A 233 11.83 2.93 -1.53
CA ILE A 233 10.46 2.64 -1.16
C ILE A 233 9.73 1.95 -2.31
N CYS A 234 8.69 1.17 -2.00
CA CYS A 234 7.95 0.46 -3.03
C CYS A 234 6.46 0.37 -2.76
N ASN A 235 5.67 0.50 -3.81
CA ASN A 235 4.25 0.17 -3.84
C ASN A 235 3.79 -0.25 -5.25
N THR A 236 2.53 -0.66 -5.39
CA THR A 236 1.99 -1.19 -6.65
C THR A 236 1.70 -0.14 -7.71
N VAL A 237 1.63 1.15 -7.35
CA VAL A 237 1.35 2.26 -8.27
C VAL A 237 2.64 2.87 -8.80
N LYS A 238 3.55 3.29 -7.88
CA LYS A 238 4.81 3.94 -8.24
C LYS A 238 5.94 2.94 -8.59
N GLY A 239 5.76 1.66 -8.24
CA GLY A 239 6.84 0.68 -8.36
C GLY A 239 7.89 0.84 -7.26
N ILE A 240 9.16 0.81 -7.65
CA ILE A 240 10.33 0.99 -6.77
C ILE A 240 10.89 2.39 -7.01
N VAL A 241 10.91 3.21 -5.97
CA VAL A 241 11.37 4.60 -6.00
C VAL A 241 12.57 4.74 -5.06
N PRO A 242 13.73 5.17 -5.54
CA PRO A 242 14.89 5.44 -4.70
C PRO A 242 14.58 6.56 -3.69
N VAL A 243 15.17 6.50 -2.51
CA VAL A 243 15.22 7.60 -1.56
C VAL A 243 16.62 8.20 -1.62
N THR A 244 16.73 9.49 -1.93
CA THR A 244 18.02 10.18 -2.08
C THR A 244 18.43 10.96 -0.82
N ALA A 245 17.48 11.22 0.06
CA ALA A 245 17.76 11.81 1.38
C ALA A 245 16.68 11.42 2.39
N ILE A 246 17.08 11.26 3.65
CA ILE A 246 16.19 11.21 4.82
C ILE A 246 16.76 12.20 5.83
N ASP A 247 16.02 13.29 6.11
CA ASP A 247 16.50 14.44 6.90
C ASP A 247 17.87 14.94 6.37
N ASP A 248 18.91 14.92 7.18
CA ASP A 248 20.26 15.36 6.80
C ASP A 248 21.11 14.27 6.09
N TYR A 249 20.60 13.02 6.02
CA TYR A 249 21.32 11.90 5.42
C TYR A 249 21.07 11.81 3.91
N GLN A 250 22.14 11.63 3.16
CA GLN A 250 22.12 11.51 1.70
C GLN A 250 22.41 10.06 1.30
N PHE A 251 21.68 9.56 0.29
CA PHE A 251 21.85 8.23 -0.25
C PHE A 251 22.05 8.30 -1.76
N GLU A 252 22.89 7.44 -2.27
CA GLU A 252 23.04 7.28 -3.71
C GLU A 252 21.97 6.33 -4.29
N ILE A 253 21.66 6.53 -5.56
CA ILE A 253 20.81 5.59 -6.30
C ILE A 253 21.72 4.48 -6.82
N GLY A 254 21.88 3.44 -6.05
CA GLY A 254 22.85 2.39 -6.33
C GLY A 254 22.34 1.26 -7.23
N PRO A 255 23.24 0.28 -7.51
CA PRO A 255 22.99 -0.80 -8.45
C PRO A 255 21.87 -1.75 -7.98
N VAL A 256 21.70 -1.99 -6.68
CA VAL A 256 20.68 -2.90 -6.15
C VAL A 256 19.29 -2.36 -6.41
N THR A 257 19.06 -1.07 -6.16
CA THR A 257 17.78 -0.41 -6.47
C THR A 257 17.49 -0.50 -7.98
N ARG A 258 18.50 -0.29 -8.85
CA ARG A 258 18.33 -0.39 -10.31
C ARG A 258 18.06 -1.81 -10.78
N GLU A 259 18.71 -2.81 -10.19
CA GLU A 259 18.42 -4.22 -10.41
C GLU A 259 16.95 -4.54 -10.14
N LEU A 260 16.48 -4.14 -8.97
CA LEU A 260 15.09 -4.36 -8.54
C LEU A 260 14.06 -3.61 -9.41
N GLN A 261 14.38 -2.39 -9.86
CA GLN A 261 13.54 -1.67 -10.82
C GLN A 261 13.39 -2.43 -12.14
N THR A 262 14.50 -2.95 -12.67
CA THR A 262 14.51 -3.75 -13.91
C THR A 262 13.71 -5.04 -13.73
N TRP A 263 13.97 -5.79 -12.65
CA TRP A 263 13.22 -6.99 -12.31
C TRP A 263 11.69 -6.73 -12.22
N LEU A 264 11.29 -5.63 -11.58
CA LEU A 264 9.88 -5.29 -11.43
C LEU A 264 9.20 -5.03 -12.78
N LEU A 265 9.90 -4.39 -13.71
CA LEU A 265 9.42 -4.11 -15.08
C LEU A 265 9.34 -5.37 -15.92
N GLU A 266 10.32 -6.28 -15.83
CA GLU A 266 10.32 -7.56 -16.54
C GLU A 266 9.21 -8.49 -16.05
N GLY A 267 9.00 -8.58 -14.73
CA GLY A 267 7.89 -9.30 -14.13
C GLY A 267 6.53 -8.75 -14.55
N ALA A 268 6.43 -7.47 -14.87
CA ALA A 268 5.22 -6.86 -15.39
C ALA A 268 4.92 -7.24 -16.86
N ARG A 269 5.90 -7.73 -17.62
CA ARG A 269 5.72 -8.17 -19.02
C ARG A 269 5.33 -9.64 -19.15
N LYS A 270 5.53 -10.43 -18.08
CA LYS A 270 5.30 -11.88 -18.06
C LYS A 270 3.90 -12.30 -17.58
N ILE A 271 3.01 -11.33 -17.25
CA ILE A 271 1.65 -11.60 -16.73
C ILE A 271 0.61 -11.11 -17.73
#